data_a8dfaa7c48a862bd06f3085908c58f55
#
_entry.id   a8dfaa7c48a862bd06f3085908c58f55
#
_cell.length_a   1.000
_cell.length_b   1.000
_cell.length_c   1.000
_cell.angle_alpha   90.00
_cell.angle_beta   90.00
_cell.angle_gamma   90.00
#
_symmetry.space_group_name_H-M   'P 1'
#
loop_
_entity.id
_entity.type
_entity.pdbx_description
1 polymer ?
#
loop_
_entity_poly.entity_id
_entity_poly.type
_entity_poly.pdbx_seq_one_letter_code
_entity_poly.pdbx_strand_id
1 'polypeptide(L)'
;MEETLKKQKFSVYNIIFIIVVIAQLIFLSVSFAVNNTAHHEDEYFSYGLANSQNRVYLYGSAFQVPDNYNVWMTGDDFKYYIETNEESRFSYDTVWKNQAADTHPPLYYAVLHTICSFFPNQFSWWWAFGINLFCFAVTQVFLYKFFSRFARSQ
;
A
#
# COMPACT_ATOMS: atom_id res chain seq x y z
N MET A 1 30.91 -9.44 -37.33
CA MET A 1 30.39 -10.24 -36.20
C MET A 1 29.06 -9.58 -35.79
N GLU A 2 28.03 -9.89 -36.58
CA GLU A 2 26.67 -9.39 -36.40
C GLU A 2 25.97 -10.29 -35.36
N GLU A 3 25.86 -9.83 -34.15
CA GLU A 3 24.94 -10.41 -33.19
C GLU A 3 23.51 -10.07 -33.62
N THR A 4 22.90 -11.00 -34.33
CA THR A 4 21.47 -10.96 -34.64
C THR A 4 20.69 -10.95 -33.32
N LEU A 5 20.25 -9.77 -32.91
CA LEU A 5 19.21 -9.60 -31.88
C LEU A 5 17.99 -10.40 -32.36
N LYS A 6 17.84 -11.63 -31.83
CA LYS A 6 16.64 -12.43 -32.00
C LYS A 6 15.49 -11.60 -31.41
N LYS A 7 14.73 -10.92 -32.26
CA LYS A 7 13.42 -10.35 -31.90
C LYS A 7 12.61 -11.49 -31.29
N GLN A 8 12.47 -11.48 -29.98
CA GLN A 8 11.67 -12.46 -29.29
C GLN A 8 10.23 -12.26 -29.76
N LYS A 9 9.75 -13.15 -30.60
CA LYS A 9 8.35 -13.13 -31.06
C LYS A 9 7.46 -13.15 -29.83
N PHE A 10 6.59 -12.16 -29.69
CA PHE A 10 5.59 -12.12 -28.64
C PHE A 10 4.72 -13.36 -28.77
N SER A 11 4.83 -14.27 -27.84
CA SER A 11 4.09 -15.54 -27.84
C SER A 11 2.62 -15.28 -27.55
N VAL A 12 1.72 -16.08 -28.11
CA VAL A 12 0.29 -16.07 -27.78
C VAL A 12 0.06 -16.19 -26.28
N TYR A 13 0.89 -16.98 -25.59
CA TYR A 13 0.83 -17.10 -24.13
C TYR A 13 1.09 -15.78 -23.40
N ASN A 14 2.00 -14.92 -23.91
CA ASN A 14 2.23 -13.60 -23.32
C ASN A 14 0.99 -12.71 -23.47
N ILE A 15 0.31 -12.79 -24.62
CA ILE A 15 -0.92 -12.02 -24.87
C ILE A 15 -2.03 -12.48 -23.91
N ILE A 16 -2.24 -13.79 -23.81
CA ILE A 16 -3.24 -14.37 -22.89
C ILE A 16 -2.92 -13.94 -21.44
N PHE A 17 -1.66 -14.04 -21.03
CA PHE A 17 -1.24 -13.62 -19.69
C PHE A 17 -1.57 -12.15 -19.42
N ILE A 18 -1.24 -11.24 -20.35
CA ILE A 18 -1.54 -9.82 -20.21
C ILE A 18 -3.04 -9.58 -20.11
N ILE A 19 -3.84 -10.23 -20.95
CA ILE A 19 -5.31 -10.10 -20.92
C ILE A 19 -5.85 -10.55 -19.55
N VAL A 20 -5.38 -11.69 -19.04
CA VAL A 20 -5.80 -12.21 -17.74
C VAL A 20 -5.44 -11.25 -16.61
N VAL A 21 -4.21 -10.73 -16.58
CA VAL A 21 -3.78 -9.77 -15.56
C VAL A 21 -4.63 -8.49 -15.63
N ILE A 22 -4.85 -7.94 -16.82
CA ILE A 22 -5.70 -6.74 -16.99
C ILE A 22 -7.12 -7.01 -16.50
N ALA A 23 -7.71 -8.14 -16.86
CA ALA A 23 -9.06 -8.52 -16.41
C ALA A 23 -9.13 -8.62 -14.87
N GLN A 24 -8.13 -9.22 -14.23
CA GLN A 24 -8.04 -9.29 -12.78
C GLN A 24 -7.92 -7.91 -12.14
N LEU A 25 -7.06 -7.03 -12.68
CA LEU A 25 -6.90 -5.67 -12.15
C LEU A 25 -8.19 -4.86 -12.27
N ILE A 26 -8.90 -4.97 -13.39
CA ILE A 26 -10.20 -4.32 -13.58
C ILE A 26 -11.21 -4.88 -12.58
N PHE A 27 -11.29 -6.21 -12.46
CA PHE A 27 -12.21 -6.85 -11.52
C PHE A 27 -11.97 -6.41 -10.07
N LEU A 28 -10.71 -6.41 -9.62
CA LEU A 28 -10.34 -5.96 -8.28
C LEU A 28 -10.69 -4.49 -8.06
N SER A 29 -10.41 -3.62 -9.05
CA SER A 29 -10.70 -2.19 -8.95
C SER A 29 -12.21 -1.91 -8.91
N VAL A 30 -13.00 -2.59 -9.72
CA VAL A 30 -14.46 -2.47 -9.72
C VAL A 30 -15.03 -3.01 -8.42
N SER A 31 -14.55 -4.17 -7.98
CA SER A 31 -14.98 -4.77 -6.71
C SER A 31 -14.69 -3.86 -5.52
N PHE A 32 -13.51 -3.25 -5.48
CA PHE A 32 -13.15 -2.27 -4.47
C PHE A 32 -14.08 -1.05 -4.52
N ALA A 33 -14.31 -0.48 -5.71
CA ALA A 33 -15.16 0.69 -5.87
C ALA A 33 -16.62 0.46 -5.44
N VAL A 34 -17.14 -0.74 -5.70
CA VAL A 34 -18.56 -1.06 -5.43
C VAL A 34 -18.80 -1.51 -4.00
N ASN A 35 -17.86 -2.29 -3.43
CA ASN A 35 -18.06 -2.95 -2.14
C ASN A 35 -17.38 -2.24 -0.96
N ASN A 36 -16.63 -1.17 -1.22
CA ASN A 36 -15.89 -0.45 -0.17
C ASN A 36 -16.80 0.50 0.61
N THR A 37 -17.80 -0.04 1.29
CA THR A 37 -18.80 0.70 2.06
C THR A 37 -18.56 0.67 3.56
N ALA A 38 -17.70 -0.23 4.05
CA ALA A 38 -17.32 -0.34 5.45
C ALA A 38 -15.82 -0.65 5.52
N HIS A 39 -15.13 0.05 6.40
CA HIS A 39 -13.68 -0.09 6.58
C HIS A 39 -13.41 -0.75 7.93
N HIS A 40 -12.45 -1.69 7.93
CA HIS A 40 -11.96 -2.28 9.16
C HIS A 40 -11.01 -1.30 9.86
N GLU A 41 -10.95 -1.36 11.21
CA GLU A 41 -10.07 -0.47 11.98
C GLU A 41 -8.60 -0.62 11.62
N ASP A 42 -8.15 -1.81 11.21
CA ASP A 42 -6.78 -2.04 10.76
C ASP A 42 -6.40 -1.23 9.51
N GLU A 43 -7.38 -0.89 8.67
CA GLU A 43 -7.16 -0.01 7.54
C GLU A 43 -6.81 1.41 8.00
N TYR A 44 -7.52 1.92 9.01
CA TYR A 44 -7.21 3.21 9.62
C TYR A 44 -5.86 3.17 10.34
N PHE A 45 -5.56 2.09 11.06
CA PHE A 45 -4.26 1.92 11.70
C PHE A 45 -3.12 1.89 10.69
N SER A 46 -3.32 1.31 9.52
CA SER A 46 -2.32 1.33 8.46
C SER A 46 -1.97 2.76 8.03
N TYR A 47 -2.96 3.63 7.88
CA TYR A 47 -2.71 5.03 7.59
C TYR A 47 -2.10 5.78 8.78
N GLY A 48 -2.56 5.51 9.99
CA GLY A 48 -2.00 6.11 11.20
C GLY A 48 -0.55 5.73 11.42
N LEU A 49 -0.19 4.45 11.24
CA LEU A 49 1.18 3.98 11.33
C LEU A 49 2.09 4.59 10.25
N ALA A 50 1.53 4.92 9.09
CA ALA A 50 2.26 5.60 8.04
C ALA A 50 2.42 7.12 8.30
N ASN A 51 1.40 7.79 8.85
CA ASN A 51 1.30 9.26 8.78
C ASN A 51 1.33 9.96 10.14
N SER A 52 0.94 9.25 11.21
CA SER A 52 0.80 9.86 12.52
C SER A 52 2.12 10.31 13.11
N GLN A 53 2.12 11.51 13.66
CA GLN A 53 3.22 12.07 14.43
C GLN A 53 3.07 11.64 15.90
N ASN A 54 3.92 10.73 16.37
CA ASN A 54 3.96 10.28 17.76
C ASN A 54 2.76 9.47 18.27
N ARG A 55 1.92 8.90 17.39
CA ARG A 55 0.81 8.02 17.78
C ARG A 55 0.84 6.74 16.98
N VAL A 56 1.06 5.60 17.64
CA VAL A 56 0.96 4.28 17.00
C VAL A 56 -0.51 3.93 16.74
N TYR A 57 -1.36 4.19 17.72
CA TYR A 57 -2.81 3.97 17.61
C TYR A 57 -3.59 5.23 17.91
N LEU A 58 -4.76 5.35 17.33
CA LEU A 58 -5.65 6.49 17.53
C LEU A 58 -6.11 6.62 18.98
N TYR A 59 -6.41 5.49 19.61
CA TYR A 59 -6.78 5.39 21.01
C TYR A 59 -5.73 4.55 21.76
N GLY A 60 -5.39 4.98 22.93
CA GLY A 60 -4.34 4.51 23.80
C GLY A 60 -3.77 3.15 23.54
N SER A 61 -2.54 3.08 23.08
CA SER A 61 -1.76 1.87 23.13
C SER A 61 -1.06 1.75 24.48
N ALA A 62 -0.74 0.53 24.88
CA ALA A 62 -0.03 0.25 26.12
C ALA A 62 1.35 0.91 26.22
N PHE A 63 1.85 1.49 25.13
CA PHE A 63 3.19 2.05 25.03
C PHE A 63 3.22 3.59 24.99
N GLN A 64 2.11 4.22 24.67
CA GLN A 64 2.04 5.67 24.59
C GLN A 64 0.77 6.18 25.23
N VAL A 65 0.79 6.25 26.51
CA VAL A 65 -0.26 6.71 27.27
C VAL A 65 -0.22 8.01 27.43
N PRO A 66 -0.99 8.50 27.97
CA PRO A 66 -2.20 8.16 28.68
C PRO A 66 -3.25 9.23 28.80
N ASP A 67 -2.94 10.44 28.46
CA ASP A 67 -3.84 11.54 28.78
C ASP A 67 -5.14 11.52 27.96
N ASN A 68 -5.19 10.66 26.94
CA ASN A 68 -6.34 10.55 26.01
C ASN A 68 -7.16 9.27 26.17
N TYR A 69 -6.91 8.47 27.19
CA TYR A 69 -7.58 7.17 27.39
C TYR A 69 -9.02 7.33 27.81
N ASN A 70 -9.79 8.10 27.63
CA ASN A 70 -11.21 8.36 27.88
C ASN A 70 -11.63 9.77 27.41
N VAL A 71 -10.90 10.31 26.44
CA VAL A 71 -11.25 11.61 25.89
C VAL A 71 -12.03 11.38 24.59
N TRP A 72 -13.12 12.10 24.41
CA TRP A 72 -13.80 12.16 23.13
C TRP A 72 -12.87 12.74 22.08
N MET A 73 -12.71 12.03 20.95
CA MET A 73 -11.93 12.48 19.84
C MET A 73 -12.80 13.21 18.83
N THR A 74 -12.27 14.27 18.28
CA THR A 74 -12.92 15.03 17.21
C THR A 74 -12.60 14.44 15.83
N GLY A 75 -13.33 14.84 14.80
CA GLY A 75 -12.99 14.49 13.43
C GLY A 75 -11.62 15.02 12.99
N ASP A 76 -11.16 16.12 13.57
CA ASP A 76 -9.83 16.68 13.28
C ASP A 76 -8.71 15.89 13.94
N ASP A 77 -8.91 15.33 15.14
CA ASP A 77 -7.98 14.37 15.76
C ASP A 77 -7.81 13.13 14.89
N PHE A 78 -8.91 12.67 14.31
CA PHE A 78 -8.91 11.52 13.42
C PHE A 78 -8.16 11.82 12.10
N LYS A 79 -8.42 12.96 11.47
CA LYS A 79 -7.68 13.40 10.28
C LYS A 79 -6.19 13.54 10.57
N TYR A 80 -5.83 14.17 11.67
CA TYR A 80 -4.45 14.32 12.09
C TYR A 80 -3.72 12.98 12.27
N TYR A 81 -4.47 11.94 12.61
CA TYR A 81 -3.93 10.58 12.74
C TYR A 81 -3.66 9.91 11.38
N ILE A 82 -4.58 10.04 10.41
CA ILE A 82 -4.52 9.30 9.15
C ILE A 82 -3.90 10.07 7.97
N GLU A 83 -3.89 11.40 8.04
CA GLU A 83 -3.39 12.27 6.97
C GLU A 83 -1.98 12.78 7.25
N THR A 84 -1.22 13.06 6.21
CA THR A 84 -0.02 13.90 6.31
C THR A 84 -0.41 15.38 6.22
N ASN A 85 0.33 16.24 6.89
CA ASN A 85 0.25 17.69 6.71
C ASN A 85 1.54 18.25 6.10
N GLU A 86 1.62 19.52 5.85
CA GLU A 86 2.79 20.15 5.22
C GLU A 86 4.08 19.99 6.06
N GLU A 87 3.97 19.91 7.39
CA GLU A 87 5.11 19.78 8.30
C GLU A 87 5.60 18.33 8.39
N SER A 88 4.67 17.35 8.24
CA SER A 88 4.96 15.91 8.38
C SER A 88 5.32 15.21 7.07
N ARG A 89 5.26 15.92 5.94
CA ARG A 89 5.59 15.34 4.62
C ARG A 89 6.99 14.76 4.61
N PHE A 90 7.10 13.55 4.07
CA PHE A 90 8.35 12.80 3.91
C PHE A 90 9.13 12.59 5.21
N SER A 91 8.44 12.59 6.36
CA SER A 91 9.03 12.39 7.68
C SER A 91 9.17 10.90 7.98
N TYR A 92 10.14 10.24 7.35
CA TYR A 92 10.34 8.80 7.47
C TYR A 92 10.84 8.34 8.84
N ASP A 93 11.39 9.23 9.64
CA ASP A 93 11.78 8.94 11.01
C ASP A 93 10.56 8.62 11.89
N THR A 94 9.42 9.30 11.66
CA THR A 94 8.17 8.99 12.36
C THR A 94 7.58 7.66 11.91
N VAL A 95 7.62 7.36 10.61
CA VAL A 95 7.22 6.04 10.09
C VAL A 95 8.05 4.94 10.77
N TRP A 96 9.36 5.14 10.84
CA TRP A 96 10.25 4.17 11.48
C TRP A 96 9.94 4.00 12.98
N LYS A 97 9.72 5.09 13.71
CA LYS A 97 9.38 5.06 15.14
C LYS A 97 8.06 4.34 15.38
N ASN A 98 7.04 4.62 14.56
CA ASN A 98 5.73 3.96 14.64
C ASN A 98 5.87 2.45 14.42
N GLN A 99 6.65 2.04 13.41
CA GLN A 99 6.88 0.63 13.11
C GLN A 99 7.77 -0.07 14.15
N ALA A 100 8.69 0.64 14.79
CA ALA A 100 9.50 0.09 15.87
C ALA A 100 8.65 -0.20 17.14
N ALA A 101 7.52 0.49 17.29
CA ALA A 101 6.56 0.26 18.36
C ALA A 101 5.42 -0.71 17.98
N ASP A 102 5.41 -1.17 16.74
CA ASP A 102 4.47 -2.14 16.18
C ASP A 102 5.21 -3.37 15.64
N THR A 103 4.49 -4.35 15.12
CA THR A 103 5.05 -5.64 14.67
C THR A 103 5.23 -5.74 13.16
N HIS A 104 4.84 -4.74 12.39
CA HIS A 104 4.82 -4.80 10.94
C HIS A 104 6.10 -4.26 10.28
N PRO A 105 6.52 -4.81 9.12
CA PRO A 105 7.68 -4.29 8.40
C PRO A 105 7.47 -2.88 7.87
N PRO A 106 8.45 -1.96 7.97
CA PRO A 106 8.26 -0.54 7.68
C PRO A 106 8.09 -0.18 6.20
N LEU A 107 8.48 -1.06 5.27
CA LEU A 107 8.52 -0.73 3.84
C LEU A 107 7.16 -0.31 3.26
N TYR A 108 6.10 -1.06 3.58
CA TYR A 108 4.75 -0.76 3.10
C TYR A 108 4.30 0.64 3.57
N TYR A 109 4.52 0.92 4.83
CA TYR A 109 4.13 2.20 5.46
C TYR A 109 4.95 3.38 4.93
N ALA A 110 6.24 3.16 4.63
CA ALA A 110 7.07 4.18 3.99
C ALA A 110 6.57 4.52 2.57
N VAL A 111 6.15 3.51 1.81
CA VAL A 111 5.55 3.73 0.48
C VAL A 111 4.21 4.46 0.60
N LEU A 112 3.36 4.06 1.54
CA LEU A 112 2.07 4.71 1.79
C LEU A 112 2.28 6.17 2.23
N HIS A 113 3.18 6.42 3.18
CA HIS A 113 3.56 7.76 3.62
C HIS A 113 4.08 8.63 2.47
N THR A 114 4.88 8.05 1.57
CA THR A 114 5.36 8.76 0.38
C THR A 114 4.20 9.24 -0.49
N ILE A 115 3.23 8.36 -0.76
CA ILE A 115 2.06 8.74 -1.55
C ILE A 115 1.25 9.82 -0.83
N CYS A 116 0.94 9.63 0.45
CA CYS A 116 0.23 10.61 1.25
C CYS A 116 0.95 11.97 1.29
N SER A 117 2.28 11.97 1.32
CA SER A 117 3.11 13.18 1.35
C SER A 117 3.02 14.02 0.07
N PHE A 118 2.64 13.43 -1.07
CA PHE A 118 2.35 14.21 -2.26
C PHE A 118 0.99 14.91 -2.22
N PHE A 119 0.11 14.50 -1.30
CA PHE A 119 -1.25 15.02 -1.17
C PHE A 119 -1.55 15.39 0.30
N PRO A 120 -0.86 16.41 0.87
CA PRO A 120 -1.04 16.77 2.26
C PRO A 120 -2.47 17.24 2.54
N ASN A 121 -2.96 16.96 3.74
CA ASN A 121 -4.32 17.25 4.20
C ASN A 121 -5.40 16.60 3.33
N GLN A 122 -5.08 15.48 2.71
CA GLN A 122 -6.00 14.68 1.93
C GLN A 122 -5.91 13.22 2.34
N PHE A 123 -7.02 12.53 2.15
CA PHE A 123 -7.14 11.11 2.44
C PHE A 123 -7.84 10.39 1.29
N SER A 124 -7.35 9.20 0.92
CA SER A 124 -8.02 8.33 -0.04
C SER A 124 -7.67 6.87 0.20
N TRP A 125 -8.67 6.02 0.30
CA TRP A 125 -8.51 4.56 0.35
C TRP A 125 -7.82 3.98 -0.88
N TRP A 126 -7.92 4.67 -2.00
CA TRP A 126 -7.29 4.26 -3.25
C TRP A 126 -5.75 4.22 -3.19
N TRP A 127 -5.12 4.95 -2.28
CA TRP A 127 -3.65 4.96 -2.18
C TRP A 127 -3.13 3.62 -1.64
N ALA A 128 -3.66 3.14 -0.54
CA ALA A 128 -3.29 1.83 0.01
C ALA A 128 -3.71 0.69 -0.93
N PHE A 129 -4.92 0.77 -1.49
CA PHE A 129 -5.39 -0.19 -2.49
C PHE A 129 -4.50 -0.20 -3.73
N GLY A 130 -4.08 0.96 -4.23
CA GLY A 130 -3.19 1.10 -5.38
C GLY A 130 -1.83 0.43 -5.17
N ILE A 131 -1.26 0.55 -3.97
CA ILE A 131 -0.02 -0.16 -3.60
C ILE A 131 -0.22 -1.67 -3.70
N ASN A 132 -1.30 -2.19 -3.11
CA ASN A 132 -1.60 -3.61 -3.13
C ASN A 132 -1.86 -4.11 -4.55
N LEU A 133 -2.58 -3.33 -5.36
CA LEU A 133 -2.85 -3.65 -6.77
C LEU A 133 -1.56 -3.70 -7.61
N PHE A 134 -0.65 -2.76 -7.38
CA PHE A 134 0.66 -2.75 -8.00
C PHE A 134 1.49 -3.97 -7.60
N CYS A 135 1.57 -4.28 -6.30
CA CYS A 135 2.27 -5.47 -5.80
C CYS A 135 1.69 -6.75 -6.38
N PHE A 136 0.36 -6.83 -6.49
CA PHE A 136 -0.32 -7.96 -7.13
C PHE A 136 0.11 -8.12 -8.59
N ALA A 137 0.10 -7.04 -9.39
CA ALA A 137 0.51 -7.08 -10.78
C ALA A 137 1.98 -7.51 -10.95
N VAL A 138 2.87 -6.97 -10.13
CA VAL A 138 4.29 -7.34 -10.11
C VAL A 138 4.46 -8.82 -9.77
N THR A 139 3.75 -9.30 -8.77
CA THR A 139 3.78 -10.73 -8.37
C THR A 139 3.34 -11.63 -9.52
N GLN A 140 2.27 -11.28 -10.24
CA GLN A 140 1.81 -12.05 -11.40
C GLN A 140 2.91 -12.14 -12.49
N VAL A 141 3.61 -11.04 -12.75
CA VAL A 141 4.71 -11.01 -13.73
C VAL A 141 5.87 -11.92 -13.30
N PHE A 142 6.24 -11.88 -12.03
CA PHE A 142 7.31 -12.74 -11.50
C PHE A 142 6.91 -14.22 -11.57
N LEU A 143 5.70 -14.58 -11.15
CA LEU A 143 5.19 -15.94 -11.23
C LEU A 143 5.16 -16.44 -12.67
N TYR A 144 4.65 -15.64 -13.60
CA TYR A 144 4.62 -16.01 -15.01
C TYR A 144 6.02 -16.27 -15.56
N LYS A 145 6.99 -15.40 -15.28
CA LYS A 145 8.39 -15.58 -15.72
C LYS A 145 9.01 -16.83 -15.09
N PHE A 146 8.77 -17.04 -13.81
CA PHE A 146 9.27 -18.21 -13.08
C PHE A 146 8.76 -19.52 -13.71
N PHE A 147 7.44 -19.67 -13.83
CA PHE A 147 6.84 -20.88 -14.43
C PHE A 147 7.23 -21.06 -15.90
N SER A 148 7.28 -19.98 -16.68
CA SER A 148 7.70 -20.06 -18.09
C SER A 148 9.13 -20.56 -18.25
N ARG A 149 10.00 -20.29 -17.27
CA ARG A 149 11.38 -20.80 -17.26
C ARG A 149 11.42 -22.30 -16.98
N PHE A 150 10.64 -22.77 -16.01
CA PHE A 150 10.57 -24.20 -15.70
C PHE A 150 9.93 -25.02 -16.80
N ALA A 151 8.85 -24.55 -17.39
CA ALA A 151 8.17 -25.24 -18.49
C ALA A 151 9.03 -25.40 -19.76
N ARG A 152 10.08 -24.56 -19.93
CA ARG A 152 11.00 -24.68 -21.06
C ARG A 152 12.20 -25.60 -20.77
N SER A 153 12.39 -25.98 -19.54
CA SER A 153 13.51 -26.84 -19.14
C SER A 153 13.15 -28.33 -19.11
N GLN A 154 11.89 -28.66 -19.37
CA GLN A 154 11.38 -30.01 -19.59
C GLN A 154 11.13 -30.27 -21.09
#